data_efdcb3662f88494943905f986fc63567
#
_entry.id   efdcb3662f88494943905f986fc63567
#
_cell.length_a   1.000
_cell.length_b   1.000
_cell.length_c   1.000
_cell.angle_alpha   90.00
_cell.angle_beta   90.00
_cell.angle_gamma   90.00
#
_symmetry.space_group_name_H-M   'P 1'
#
loop_
_entity.id
_entity.type
_entity.pdbx_description
1 polymer ?
#
loop_
_entity_poly.entity_id
_entity_poly.type
_entity_poly.pdbx_seq_one_letter_code
_entity_poly.pdbx_strand_id
1 'polypeptide(L)'
;LDRPDFPPSRLTSTFTFAKRIAMSHSHVLHRSLRKTPPVAVSGQGVWIHDSAGRAYLDGSGGAAVSCLGHNHPDVQAAMHAQIDALAYAHTSFFTTDVAEQLAARLVADAPQGISHAYFVSGGSEAVEAALKMARQYFVEIGQPQRRHIVARRQSYHGNTLGALAVGGNAWRRAQFAPLLIDVEHVSPCYAYRDQQSGESAEQYGERLARELEQTFEKLGPDTVMAFVAEPVVGATSGAVTAVPGYFKRVREVCDRHGVLLIADEVMCGMGRTGTLYAVEQEGIVPDLITIAKGLGGGYQPIGAVMVQQRIVDAMQQGSGFFQHGHTYLGHAIACAASLAVQDVIRRDNLLQRVREQGAGLRQRLEQALGQHPHVGDIRGRGLFMGIELVQDRATKQTFDPALALHARIKREAMAQGLMVYPMGGTIDGRQGDHVLLAPPFIISDDELDQLTERLVGAIDTALNAVRRDV
;
A
#
# COMPACT_ATOMS: atom_id res chain seq x y z
N LEU A 1 -15.39 -3.26 -47.57
CA LEU A 1 -14.35 -4.26 -47.23
C LEU A 1 -14.95 -5.21 -46.22
N ASP A 2 -15.34 -6.42 -46.71
CA ASP A 2 -16.02 -7.45 -45.93
C ASP A 2 -15.16 -7.95 -44.79
N ARG A 3 -15.75 -8.03 -43.59
CA ARG A 3 -15.13 -8.70 -42.48
C ARG A 3 -15.20 -10.21 -42.70
N PRO A 4 -14.12 -10.98 -42.44
CA PRO A 4 -14.22 -12.43 -42.48
C PRO A 4 -15.10 -12.90 -41.33
N ASP A 5 -16.18 -13.64 -41.65
CA ASP A 5 -17.04 -14.34 -40.72
C ASP A 5 -16.24 -15.45 -40.03
N PHE A 6 -15.89 -15.22 -38.76
CA PHE A 6 -15.49 -16.32 -37.89
C PHE A 6 -16.74 -16.93 -37.27
N PRO A 7 -16.93 -18.24 -37.32
CA PRO A 7 -18.08 -18.89 -36.71
C PRO A 7 -18.00 -18.70 -35.18
N PRO A 8 -19.15 -18.50 -34.49
CA PRO A 8 -19.18 -18.39 -33.05
C PRO A 8 -18.68 -19.71 -32.45
N SER A 9 -17.50 -19.70 -31.84
CA SER A 9 -16.99 -20.86 -31.07
C SER A 9 -17.87 -21.02 -29.85
N ARG A 10 -18.82 -21.97 -29.90
CA ARG A 10 -19.47 -22.51 -28.72
C ARG A 10 -18.42 -23.33 -27.96
N LEU A 11 -17.57 -22.69 -27.17
CA LEU A 11 -16.82 -23.32 -26.13
C LEU A 11 -17.67 -23.30 -24.85
N THR A 12 -18.68 -24.15 -24.79
CA THR A 12 -19.18 -24.69 -23.52
C THR A 12 -18.15 -25.70 -23.03
N SER A 13 -16.94 -25.24 -22.65
CA SER A 13 -16.05 -26.06 -21.87
C SER A 13 -16.48 -25.93 -20.41
N THR A 14 -17.26 -26.88 -19.94
CA THR A 14 -17.24 -27.29 -18.55
C THR A 14 -15.79 -27.66 -18.28
N PHE A 15 -15.02 -26.69 -17.73
CA PHE A 15 -13.74 -27.00 -17.12
C PHE A 15 -14.05 -27.90 -15.94
N THR A 16 -14.07 -29.19 -16.19
CA THR A 16 -14.00 -30.21 -15.16
C THR A 16 -12.63 -29.99 -14.51
N PHE A 17 -12.61 -29.44 -13.31
CA PHE A 17 -11.41 -29.33 -12.52
C PHE A 17 -10.83 -30.74 -12.37
N ALA A 18 -9.89 -31.06 -13.26
CA ALA A 18 -9.25 -32.32 -13.30
C ALA A 18 -8.51 -32.56 -11.98
N LYS A 19 -8.79 -33.69 -11.37
CA LYS A 19 -8.01 -34.44 -10.38
C LYS A 19 -7.08 -33.60 -9.49
N ARG A 20 -7.41 -33.58 -8.17
CA ARG A 20 -6.46 -33.25 -7.10
C ARG A 20 -5.07 -33.77 -7.45
N ILE A 21 -4.19 -32.92 -7.89
CA ILE A 21 -2.77 -33.18 -7.87
C ILE A 21 -2.41 -33.18 -6.39
N ALA A 22 -2.17 -34.34 -5.81
CA ALA A 22 -1.47 -34.43 -4.54
C ALA A 22 -0.07 -33.86 -4.78
N MET A 23 0.12 -32.54 -4.51
CA MET A 23 1.38 -31.87 -4.73
C MET A 23 2.39 -32.33 -3.68
N SER A 24 3.09 -33.41 -3.97
CA SER A 24 4.24 -33.85 -3.17
C SER A 24 5.39 -32.84 -3.22
N HIS A 25 5.48 -32.02 -4.27
CA HIS A 25 6.47 -30.94 -4.43
C HIS A 25 5.85 -29.75 -5.16
N SER A 26 6.09 -28.52 -4.63
CA SER A 26 5.74 -27.29 -5.33
C SER A 26 6.91 -26.84 -6.22
N HIS A 27 6.61 -26.50 -7.48
CA HIS A 27 7.57 -25.86 -8.38
C HIS A 27 7.56 -24.32 -8.24
N VAL A 28 6.66 -23.76 -7.45
CA VAL A 28 6.64 -22.33 -7.12
C VAL A 28 7.63 -22.07 -5.99
N LEU A 29 8.58 -21.18 -6.21
CA LEU A 29 9.47 -20.71 -5.17
C LEU A 29 8.71 -19.78 -4.22
N HIS A 30 8.17 -20.34 -3.15
CA HIS A 30 7.43 -19.58 -2.14
C HIS A 30 8.37 -18.72 -1.29
N ARG A 31 7.85 -17.61 -0.74
CA ARG A 31 8.60 -16.75 0.19
C ARG A 31 9.06 -17.49 1.45
N SER A 32 8.29 -18.48 1.92
CA SER A 32 8.72 -19.41 2.95
C SER A 32 9.00 -20.77 2.30
N LEU A 33 10.22 -21.26 2.41
CA LEU A 33 10.61 -22.58 1.91
C LEU A 33 10.35 -23.69 2.90
N ARG A 34 9.92 -23.36 4.12
CA ARG A 34 9.67 -24.33 5.20
C ARG A 34 8.22 -24.81 5.28
N LYS A 35 7.30 -24.11 4.64
CA LYS A 35 5.85 -24.43 4.67
C LYS A 35 5.22 -24.08 3.33
N THR A 36 4.45 -25.01 2.80
CA THR A 36 3.61 -24.75 1.63
C THR A 36 2.30 -24.11 2.11
N PRO A 37 1.88 -22.96 1.52
CA PRO A 37 0.59 -22.36 1.86
C PRO A 37 -0.58 -23.22 1.35
N PRO A 38 -1.79 -23.07 1.91
CA PRO A 38 -2.99 -23.69 1.36
C PRO A 38 -3.25 -23.20 -0.07
N VAL A 39 -3.86 -24.04 -0.89
CA VAL A 39 -4.17 -23.72 -2.28
C VAL A 39 -5.55 -23.06 -2.34
N ALA A 40 -5.59 -21.74 -2.62
CA ALA A 40 -6.83 -21.04 -2.86
C ALA A 40 -7.41 -21.46 -4.22
N VAL A 41 -8.72 -21.73 -4.27
CA VAL A 41 -9.42 -22.22 -5.48
C VAL A 41 -10.56 -21.30 -5.93
N SER A 42 -11.14 -20.52 -5.03
CA SER A 42 -12.19 -19.57 -5.36
C SER A 42 -12.25 -18.45 -4.34
N GLY A 43 -12.90 -17.35 -4.71
CA GLY A 43 -13.20 -16.25 -3.82
C GLY A 43 -14.50 -15.59 -4.23
N GLN A 44 -15.23 -15.02 -3.27
CA GLN A 44 -16.43 -14.23 -3.52
C GLN A 44 -16.68 -13.26 -2.37
N GLY A 45 -17.00 -12.01 -2.70
CA GLY A 45 -17.14 -10.98 -1.67
C GLY A 45 -15.87 -10.87 -0.86
N VAL A 46 -15.96 -11.00 0.45
CA VAL A 46 -14.81 -10.94 1.38
C VAL A 46 -14.24 -12.32 1.72
N TRP A 47 -14.65 -13.38 1.04
CA TRP A 47 -14.29 -14.75 1.36
C TRP A 47 -13.40 -15.39 0.31
N ILE A 48 -12.37 -16.14 0.77
CA ILE A 48 -11.54 -17.02 -0.06
C ILE A 48 -11.72 -18.46 0.41
N HIS A 49 -11.78 -19.40 -0.53
CA HIS A 49 -11.91 -20.82 -0.25
C HIS A 49 -10.67 -21.57 -0.73
N ASP A 50 -10.19 -22.51 0.09
CA ASP A 50 -9.08 -23.38 -0.28
C ASP A 50 -9.54 -24.72 -0.86
N SER A 51 -8.59 -25.49 -1.37
CA SER A 51 -8.82 -26.80 -1.97
C SER A 51 -9.28 -27.88 -0.96
N ALA A 52 -9.20 -27.59 0.34
CA ALA A 52 -9.72 -28.46 1.40
C ALA A 52 -11.16 -28.09 1.79
N GLY A 53 -11.76 -27.09 1.13
CA GLY A 53 -13.12 -26.60 1.41
C GLY A 53 -13.22 -25.66 2.60
N ARG A 54 -12.11 -25.15 3.12
CA ARG A 54 -12.10 -24.17 4.20
C ARG A 54 -12.32 -22.78 3.64
N ALA A 55 -13.17 -21.99 4.31
CA ALA A 55 -13.40 -20.57 4.02
C ALA A 55 -12.55 -19.69 4.94
N TYR A 56 -12.03 -18.61 4.37
CA TYR A 56 -11.24 -17.60 5.06
C TYR A 56 -11.85 -16.22 4.82
N LEU A 57 -12.19 -15.52 5.90
CA LEU A 57 -12.58 -14.11 5.88
C LEU A 57 -11.34 -13.25 5.60
N ASP A 58 -11.37 -12.44 4.56
CA ASP A 58 -10.23 -11.59 4.20
C ASP A 58 -10.23 -10.26 4.98
N GLY A 59 -9.66 -10.29 6.18
CA GLY A 59 -9.46 -9.09 7.02
C GLY A 59 -8.24 -8.25 6.64
N SER A 60 -7.48 -8.65 5.61
CA SER A 60 -6.25 -7.97 5.19
C SER A 60 -6.28 -7.41 3.76
N GLY A 61 -7.28 -7.78 2.96
CA GLY A 61 -7.27 -7.49 1.53
C GLY A 61 -6.03 -8.05 0.82
N GLY A 62 -5.50 -9.20 1.32
CA GLY A 62 -4.18 -9.68 0.98
C GLY A 62 -3.07 -8.84 1.61
N ALA A 63 -2.79 -7.67 1.08
CA ALA A 63 -1.91 -6.64 1.62
C ALA A 63 -2.49 -5.24 1.32
N ALA A 64 -3.74 -5.01 1.71
CA ALA A 64 -4.55 -3.82 1.41
C ALA A 64 -4.84 -3.65 -0.10
N VAL A 65 -5.00 -4.77 -0.83
CA VAL A 65 -5.17 -4.78 -2.29
C VAL A 65 -6.65 -4.92 -2.67
N SER A 66 -7.33 -5.96 -2.16
CA SER A 66 -8.67 -6.41 -2.61
C SER A 66 -9.78 -5.49 -2.09
N CYS A 67 -9.81 -4.23 -2.56
CA CYS A 67 -10.76 -3.23 -2.07
C CYS A 67 -12.23 -3.56 -2.38
N LEU A 68 -12.52 -4.23 -3.51
CA LEU A 68 -13.86 -4.70 -3.87
C LEU A 68 -14.10 -6.18 -3.52
N GLY A 69 -13.20 -6.78 -2.73
CA GLY A 69 -13.21 -8.21 -2.49
C GLY A 69 -12.89 -9.02 -3.75
N HIS A 70 -13.48 -10.21 -3.83
CA HIS A 70 -13.15 -11.21 -4.84
C HIS A 70 -14.32 -11.40 -5.81
N ASN A 71 -14.00 -11.57 -7.10
CA ASN A 71 -14.96 -11.88 -8.18
C ASN A 71 -16.10 -10.85 -8.36
N HIS A 72 -15.79 -9.55 -8.31
CA HIS A 72 -16.78 -8.52 -8.60
C HIS A 72 -17.20 -8.58 -10.08
N PRO A 73 -18.50 -8.71 -10.39
CA PRO A 73 -18.97 -8.99 -11.76
C PRO A 73 -18.62 -7.90 -12.76
N ASP A 74 -18.72 -6.61 -12.38
CA ASP A 74 -18.45 -5.49 -13.29
C ASP A 74 -16.97 -5.45 -13.70
N VAL A 75 -16.05 -5.76 -12.78
CA VAL A 75 -14.63 -5.78 -13.10
C VAL A 75 -14.30 -6.95 -14.02
N GLN A 76 -14.90 -8.13 -13.77
CA GLN A 76 -14.75 -9.29 -14.66
C GLN A 76 -15.28 -9.00 -16.06
N ALA A 77 -16.47 -8.40 -16.17
CA ALA A 77 -17.07 -8.03 -17.46
C ALA A 77 -16.19 -7.04 -18.25
N ALA A 78 -15.66 -6.01 -17.58
CA ALA A 78 -14.75 -5.05 -18.20
C ALA A 78 -13.46 -5.71 -18.72
N MET A 79 -12.89 -6.62 -17.94
CA MET A 79 -11.70 -7.37 -18.36
C MET A 79 -11.98 -8.26 -19.59
N HIS A 80 -13.10 -9.00 -19.58
CA HIS A 80 -13.49 -9.85 -20.72
C HIS A 80 -13.70 -9.01 -21.97
N ALA A 81 -14.44 -7.90 -21.90
CA ALA A 81 -14.66 -7.01 -23.02
C ALA A 81 -13.33 -6.45 -23.58
N GLN A 82 -12.39 -6.11 -22.71
CA GLN A 82 -11.09 -5.60 -23.14
C GLN A 82 -10.21 -6.70 -23.77
N ILE A 83 -10.26 -7.94 -23.27
CA ILE A 83 -9.55 -9.08 -23.89
C ILE A 83 -10.08 -9.32 -25.29
N ASP A 84 -11.39 -9.30 -25.49
CA ASP A 84 -12.03 -9.52 -26.79
C ASP A 84 -11.69 -8.40 -27.78
N ALA A 85 -11.52 -7.17 -27.31
CA ALA A 85 -11.20 -6.02 -28.14
C ALA A 85 -9.71 -5.92 -28.48
N LEU A 86 -8.85 -5.86 -27.46
CA LEU A 86 -7.42 -5.70 -27.59
C LEU A 86 -6.73 -6.01 -26.26
N ALA A 87 -5.95 -7.06 -26.20
CA ALA A 87 -5.24 -7.44 -24.98
C ALA A 87 -4.04 -6.51 -24.67
N TYR A 88 -3.27 -6.12 -25.70
CA TYR A 88 -2.03 -5.37 -25.52
C TYR A 88 -1.71 -4.49 -26.73
N ALA A 89 -1.24 -3.26 -26.46
CA ALA A 89 -0.58 -2.39 -27.42
C ALA A 89 0.64 -1.75 -26.76
N HIS A 90 1.77 -1.67 -27.46
CA HIS A 90 2.98 -1.09 -26.92
C HIS A 90 2.94 0.44 -26.99
N THR A 91 3.24 1.10 -25.87
CA THR A 91 3.14 2.56 -25.69
C THR A 91 4.08 3.40 -26.58
N SER A 92 5.09 2.79 -27.22
CA SER A 92 5.90 3.49 -28.22
C SER A 92 5.16 3.72 -29.54
N PHE A 93 4.04 3.06 -29.75
CA PHE A 93 3.28 3.12 -31.00
C PHE A 93 1.84 3.59 -30.80
N PHE A 94 1.23 3.24 -29.67
CA PHE A 94 -0.20 3.48 -29.42
C PHE A 94 -0.44 3.83 -27.97
N THR A 95 -1.40 4.69 -27.72
CA THR A 95 -2.16 4.70 -26.48
C THR A 95 -3.42 3.84 -26.65
N THR A 96 -4.16 3.58 -25.57
CA THR A 96 -5.46 2.92 -25.62
C THR A 96 -6.51 3.81 -24.97
N ASP A 97 -7.73 3.77 -25.54
CA ASP A 97 -8.85 4.56 -25.02
C ASP A 97 -9.09 4.31 -23.52
N VAL A 98 -8.99 3.05 -23.08
CA VAL A 98 -9.17 2.68 -21.68
C VAL A 98 -8.08 3.23 -20.76
N ALA A 99 -6.83 3.37 -21.23
CA ALA A 99 -5.75 4.00 -20.47
C ALA A 99 -5.98 5.51 -20.31
N GLU A 100 -6.43 6.18 -21.39
CA GLU A 100 -6.77 7.61 -21.36
C GLU A 100 -7.97 7.88 -20.44
N GLN A 101 -9.01 7.03 -20.49
CA GLN A 101 -10.16 7.14 -19.59
C GLN A 101 -9.78 6.95 -18.13
N LEU A 102 -8.93 5.95 -17.83
CA LEU A 102 -8.44 5.74 -16.47
C LEU A 102 -7.61 6.94 -15.99
N ALA A 103 -6.70 7.45 -16.83
CA ALA A 103 -5.89 8.63 -16.50
C ALA A 103 -6.78 9.85 -16.20
N ALA A 104 -7.74 10.13 -17.08
CA ALA A 104 -8.69 11.22 -16.89
C ALA A 104 -9.51 11.07 -15.59
N ARG A 105 -9.96 9.85 -15.27
CA ARG A 105 -10.69 9.55 -14.03
C ARG A 105 -9.84 9.82 -12.79
N LEU A 106 -8.60 9.36 -12.77
CA LEU A 106 -7.69 9.55 -11.63
C LEU A 106 -7.31 11.01 -11.43
N VAL A 107 -7.08 11.74 -12.53
CA VAL A 107 -6.74 13.18 -12.49
C VAL A 107 -7.93 14.02 -12.04
N ALA A 108 -9.15 13.71 -12.45
CA ALA A 108 -10.35 14.47 -12.08
C ALA A 108 -10.59 14.53 -10.56
N ASP A 109 -10.21 13.51 -9.84
CA ASP A 109 -10.38 13.40 -8.38
C ASP A 109 -9.06 13.64 -7.61
N ALA A 110 -7.97 13.99 -8.31
CA ALA A 110 -6.65 14.21 -7.69
C ALA A 110 -6.52 15.61 -7.06
N PRO A 111 -5.58 15.80 -6.11
CA PRO A 111 -5.25 17.12 -5.59
C PRO A 111 -4.89 18.12 -6.71
N GLN A 112 -5.25 19.39 -6.49
CA GLN A 112 -5.06 20.46 -7.48
C GLN A 112 -3.62 20.51 -8.02
N GLY A 113 -3.48 20.60 -9.37
CA GLY A 113 -2.18 20.66 -10.05
C GLY A 113 -1.64 19.31 -10.51
N ILE A 114 -2.15 18.19 -9.99
CA ILE A 114 -1.92 16.86 -10.58
C ILE A 114 -2.66 16.77 -11.91
N SER A 115 -1.96 16.46 -12.98
CA SER A 115 -2.49 16.56 -14.35
C SER A 115 -2.29 15.30 -15.19
N HIS A 116 -1.36 14.43 -14.82
CA HIS A 116 -1.03 13.24 -15.60
C HIS A 116 -0.86 12.02 -14.72
N ALA A 117 -1.10 10.84 -15.32
CA ALA A 117 -0.82 9.54 -14.72
C ALA A 117 0.20 8.78 -15.59
N TYR A 118 1.26 8.26 -14.99
CA TYR A 118 2.22 7.39 -15.64
C TYR A 118 2.02 5.96 -15.12
N PHE A 119 1.45 5.08 -15.93
CA PHE A 119 1.10 3.73 -15.52
C PHE A 119 2.29 2.79 -15.55
N VAL A 120 2.34 1.87 -14.59
CA VAL A 120 3.34 0.81 -14.41
C VAL A 120 2.64 -0.46 -13.91
N SER A 121 3.39 -1.55 -13.66
CA SER A 121 2.79 -2.83 -13.26
C SER A 121 2.65 -3.03 -11.74
N GLY A 122 3.10 -2.09 -10.91
CA GLY A 122 2.97 -2.22 -9.46
C GLY A 122 3.65 -1.10 -8.68
N GLY A 123 3.50 -1.14 -7.35
CA GLY A 123 3.96 -0.07 -6.46
C GLY A 123 5.48 0.14 -6.45
N SER A 124 6.28 -0.93 -6.52
CA SER A 124 7.74 -0.80 -6.57
C SER A 124 8.20 -0.09 -7.85
N GLU A 125 7.58 -0.40 -8.99
CA GLU A 125 7.84 0.28 -10.26
C GLU A 125 7.34 1.73 -10.23
N ALA A 126 6.21 2.02 -9.56
CA ALA A 126 5.73 3.38 -9.39
C ALA A 126 6.74 4.23 -8.59
N VAL A 127 7.30 3.68 -7.51
CA VAL A 127 8.34 4.39 -6.75
C VAL A 127 9.60 4.58 -7.59
N GLU A 128 10.10 3.57 -8.31
CA GLU A 128 11.25 3.72 -9.22
C GLU A 128 11.00 4.81 -10.28
N ALA A 129 9.82 4.84 -10.87
CA ALA A 129 9.44 5.84 -11.86
C ALA A 129 9.40 7.24 -11.23
N ALA A 130 8.84 7.40 -10.02
CA ALA A 130 8.79 8.68 -9.30
C ALA A 130 10.19 9.21 -8.98
N LEU A 131 11.11 8.35 -8.52
CA LEU A 131 12.50 8.73 -8.24
C LEU A 131 13.23 9.20 -9.50
N LYS A 132 13.08 8.47 -10.61
CA LYS A 132 13.68 8.84 -11.89
C LYS A 132 13.06 10.12 -12.46
N MET A 133 11.75 10.28 -12.32
CA MET A 133 11.04 11.48 -12.74
C MET A 133 11.50 12.71 -11.96
N ALA A 134 11.64 12.59 -10.64
CA ALA A 134 12.21 13.65 -9.79
C ALA A 134 13.63 14.01 -10.21
N ARG A 135 14.46 13.00 -10.49
CA ARG A 135 15.83 13.24 -10.98
C ARG A 135 15.86 13.94 -12.33
N GLN A 136 15.07 13.45 -13.29
CA GLN A 136 15.02 14.03 -14.63
C GLN A 136 14.46 15.46 -14.59
N TYR A 137 13.42 15.74 -13.81
CA TYR A 137 12.89 17.07 -13.60
C TYR A 137 13.99 18.08 -13.26
N PHE A 138 14.87 17.76 -12.30
CA PHE A 138 15.95 18.67 -11.92
C PHE A 138 17.03 18.82 -12.99
N VAL A 139 17.28 17.80 -13.79
CA VAL A 139 18.17 17.91 -14.95
C VAL A 139 17.57 18.84 -16.00
N GLU A 140 16.29 18.70 -16.30
CA GLU A 140 15.58 19.52 -17.30
C GLU A 140 15.52 21.00 -16.92
N ILE A 141 15.42 21.31 -15.64
CA ILE A 141 15.43 22.71 -15.16
C ILE A 141 16.84 23.26 -14.85
N GLY A 142 17.90 22.56 -15.29
CA GLY A 142 19.28 23.01 -15.14
C GLY A 142 19.85 22.89 -13.73
N GLN A 143 19.33 22.01 -12.88
CA GLN A 143 19.80 21.74 -11.52
C GLN A 143 20.34 20.30 -11.35
N PRO A 144 21.32 19.85 -12.18
CA PRO A 144 21.78 18.44 -12.16
C PRO A 144 22.50 18.04 -10.86
N GLN A 145 22.88 18.98 -10.00
CA GLN A 145 23.45 18.71 -8.67
C GLN A 145 22.44 18.11 -7.70
N ARG A 146 21.12 18.31 -7.89
CA ARG A 146 20.07 17.72 -7.05
C ARG A 146 19.95 16.23 -7.31
N ARG A 147 20.39 15.42 -6.33
CA ARG A 147 20.49 13.95 -6.45
C ARG A 147 20.19 13.19 -5.16
N HIS A 148 20.25 13.85 -4.00
CA HIS A 148 20.00 13.19 -2.73
C HIS A 148 18.51 12.98 -2.50
N ILE A 149 18.21 11.84 -1.91
CA ILE A 149 16.86 11.45 -1.50
C ILE A 149 16.83 11.38 0.02
N VAL A 150 15.78 11.90 0.61
CA VAL A 150 15.50 11.76 2.03
C VAL A 150 14.19 10.99 2.21
N ALA A 151 14.13 10.06 3.17
CA ALA A 151 12.93 9.31 3.50
C ALA A 151 12.82 9.11 5.02
N ARG A 152 11.80 8.41 5.50
CA ARG A 152 11.65 8.14 6.92
C ARG A 152 12.18 6.76 7.29
N ARG A 153 12.77 6.62 8.49
CA ARG A 153 12.99 5.31 9.09
C ARG A 153 11.66 4.56 9.23
N GLN A 154 11.70 3.23 9.20
CA GLN A 154 10.52 2.33 9.31
C GLN A 154 9.46 2.53 8.20
N SER A 155 9.81 3.12 7.07
CA SER A 155 8.94 3.19 5.88
C SER A 155 9.10 1.95 4.99
N TYR A 156 8.13 1.78 4.08
CA TYR A 156 8.19 0.75 3.04
C TYR A 156 7.74 1.30 1.69
N HIS A 157 8.62 1.29 0.73
CA HIS A 157 8.38 1.86 -0.60
C HIS A 157 8.50 0.85 -1.76
N GLY A 158 8.84 -0.39 -1.48
CA GLY A 158 8.94 -1.45 -2.49
C GLY A 158 10.16 -2.35 -2.34
N ASN A 159 10.41 -3.20 -3.34
CA ASN A 159 11.47 -4.22 -3.37
C ASN A 159 12.39 -4.13 -4.58
N THR A 160 12.20 -3.22 -5.52
CA THR A 160 13.23 -2.87 -6.50
C THR A 160 14.38 -2.17 -5.77
N LEU A 161 15.58 -2.15 -6.31
CA LEU A 161 16.76 -1.65 -5.59
C LEU A 161 16.61 -0.20 -5.15
N GLY A 162 16.09 0.69 -6.00
CA GLY A 162 15.83 2.09 -5.63
C GLY A 162 14.72 2.21 -4.59
N ALA A 163 13.58 1.53 -4.78
CA ALA A 163 12.48 1.54 -3.82
C ALA A 163 12.89 0.94 -2.47
N LEU A 164 13.72 -0.11 -2.46
CA LEU A 164 14.26 -0.71 -1.24
C LEU A 164 15.28 0.22 -0.56
N ALA A 165 16.07 0.96 -1.31
CA ALA A 165 17.01 1.95 -0.78
C ALA A 165 16.28 3.07 -0.07
N VAL A 166 15.17 3.57 -0.65
CA VAL A 166 14.32 4.62 -0.06
C VAL A 166 13.56 4.10 1.15
N GLY A 167 13.16 2.83 1.17
CA GLY A 167 12.53 2.20 2.34
C GLY A 167 13.42 2.23 3.57
N GLY A 168 12.89 2.66 4.71
CA GLY A 168 13.65 2.86 5.96
C GLY A 168 13.66 1.66 6.90
N ASN A 169 13.05 0.52 6.55
CA ASN A 169 13.02 -0.66 7.41
C ASN A 169 14.36 -1.41 7.35
N ALA A 170 15.12 -1.35 8.44
CA ALA A 170 16.48 -1.88 8.53
C ALA A 170 16.57 -3.39 8.21
N TRP A 171 15.60 -4.20 8.69
CA TRP A 171 15.61 -5.64 8.46
C TRP A 171 15.49 -5.98 6.95
N ARG A 172 14.63 -5.27 6.22
CA ARG A 172 14.42 -5.52 4.78
C ARG A 172 15.65 -5.14 3.95
N ARG A 173 16.40 -4.12 4.38
CA ARG A 173 17.58 -3.58 3.70
C ARG A 173 18.86 -4.37 4.00
N ALA A 174 18.97 -4.96 5.19
CA ALA A 174 20.24 -5.49 5.72
C ALA A 174 20.97 -6.44 4.76
N GLN A 175 20.27 -7.39 4.16
CA GLN A 175 20.85 -8.38 3.24
C GLN A 175 21.30 -7.76 1.92
N PHE A 176 20.62 -6.69 1.47
CA PHE A 176 20.83 -6.06 0.17
C PHE A 176 21.61 -4.74 0.27
N ALA A 177 22.03 -4.35 1.46
CA ALA A 177 22.71 -3.08 1.70
C ALA A 177 23.86 -2.76 0.71
N PRO A 178 24.72 -3.72 0.31
CA PRO A 178 25.80 -3.45 -0.64
C PRO A 178 25.33 -3.07 -2.06
N LEU A 179 24.04 -3.29 -2.40
CA LEU A 179 23.46 -3.00 -3.70
C LEU A 179 22.63 -1.71 -3.72
N LEU A 180 22.42 -1.07 -2.57
CA LEU A 180 21.50 0.05 -2.42
C LEU A 180 22.22 1.38 -2.68
N ILE A 181 21.51 2.30 -3.31
CA ILE A 181 21.95 3.70 -3.40
C ILE A 181 21.84 4.39 -2.03
N ASP A 182 22.62 5.46 -1.85
CA ASP A 182 22.60 6.25 -0.62
C ASP A 182 21.30 7.03 -0.49
N VAL A 183 20.63 6.86 0.65
CA VAL A 183 19.41 7.59 1.04
C VAL A 183 19.53 7.97 2.51
N GLU A 184 19.30 9.23 2.83
CA GLU A 184 19.26 9.69 4.22
C GLU A 184 17.88 9.42 4.82
N HIS A 185 17.86 8.93 6.08
CA HIS A 185 16.60 8.58 6.74
C HIS A 185 16.40 9.37 8.03
N VAL A 186 15.31 10.16 8.06
CA VAL A 186 14.87 10.94 9.23
C VAL A 186 13.89 10.13 10.09
N SER A 187 13.56 10.64 11.28
CA SER A 187 12.64 10.02 12.22
C SER A 187 11.23 9.83 11.62
N PRO A 188 10.55 8.72 11.92
CA PRO A 188 9.15 8.54 11.57
C PRO A 188 8.26 9.45 12.43
N CYS A 189 7.07 9.80 11.93
CA CYS A 189 6.04 10.41 12.77
C CYS A 189 5.22 9.32 13.46
N TYR A 190 5.70 8.86 14.62
CA TYR A 190 5.17 7.72 15.37
C TYR A 190 4.88 8.11 16.83
N ALA A 191 3.82 8.88 17.04
CA ALA A 191 3.52 9.52 18.33
C ALA A 191 3.44 8.52 19.50
N TYR A 192 2.84 7.34 19.30
CA TYR A 192 2.76 6.33 20.36
C TYR A 192 4.16 5.96 20.94
N ARG A 193 5.20 5.91 20.11
CA ARG A 193 6.56 5.52 20.52
C ARG A 193 7.49 6.70 20.80
N ASP A 194 7.43 7.74 19.96
CA ASP A 194 8.52 8.72 19.84
C ASP A 194 8.14 10.12 20.36
N GLN A 195 6.86 10.39 20.62
CA GLN A 195 6.44 11.63 21.25
C GLN A 195 6.89 11.65 22.70
N GLN A 196 7.59 12.72 23.12
CA GLN A 196 8.17 12.86 24.44
C GLN A 196 7.09 13.19 25.50
N SER A 197 7.39 12.85 26.76
CA SER A 197 6.52 13.21 27.87
C SER A 197 6.39 14.74 27.97
N GLY A 198 5.15 15.25 28.02
CA GLY A 198 4.87 16.68 28.05
C GLY A 198 4.93 17.40 26.69
N GLU A 199 5.36 16.72 25.62
CA GLU A 199 5.36 17.29 24.28
C GLU A 199 3.95 17.23 23.68
N SER A 200 3.42 18.36 23.20
CA SER A 200 2.15 18.36 22.45
C SER A 200 2.33 17.71 21.08
N ALA A 201 1.24 17.28 20.44
CA ALA A 201 1.28 16.75 19.07
C ALA A 201 1.86 17.78 18.08
N GLU A 202 1.60 19.07 18.31
CA GLU A 202 2.13 20.16 17.50
C GLU A 202 3.65 20.30 17.66
N GLN A 203 4.15 20.36 18.91
CA GLN A 203 5.57 20.41 19.22
C GLN A 203 6.34 19.21 18.66
N TYR A 204 5.72 18.01 18.73
CA TYR A 204 6.27 16.81 18.13
C TYR A 204 6.39 16.95 16.62
N GLY A 205 5.33 17.39 15.94
CA GLY A 205 5.35 17.64 14.49
C GLY A 205 6.39 18.69 14.08
N GLU A 206 6.56 19.77 14.86
CA GLU A 206 7.60 20.79 14.65
C GLU A 206 9.01 20.24 14.82
N ARG A 207 9.24 19.41 15.84
CA ARG A 207 10.55 18.78 16.06
C ARG A 207 10.96 17.90 14.89
N LEU A 208 10.01 17.11 14.34
CA LEU A 208 10.27 16.27 13.17
C LEU A 208 10.50 17.07 11.89
N ALA A 209 9.74 18.15 11.69
CA ALA A 209 9.95 19.04 10.54
C ALA A 209 11.31 19.75 10.63
N ARG A 210 11.75 20.14 11.82
CA ARG A 210 13.08 20.71 12.05
C ARG A 210 14.20 19.70 11.78
N GLU A 211 14.04 18.42 12.17
CA GLU A 211 15.00 17.36 11.83
C GLU A 211 15.11 17.20 10.31
N LEU A 212 13.98 17.24 9.59
CA LEU A 212 13.97 17.17 8.13
C LEU A 212 14.74 18.35 7.51
N GLU A 213 14.47 19.58 7.97
CA GLU A 213 15.13 20.78 7.47
C GLU A 213 16.65 20.75 7.73
N GLN A 214 17.07 20.40 8.95
CA GLN A 214 18.49 20.21 9.29
C GLN A 214 19.16 19.14 8.43
N THR A 215 18.42 18.10 8.06
CA THR A 215 18.92 17.05 7.16
C THR A 215 19.16 17.60 5.75
N PHE A 216 18.24 18.44 5.23
CA PHE A 216 18.44 19.11 3.94
C PHE A 216 19.65 20.05 3.97
N GLU A 217 19.80 20.83 5.03
CA GLU A 217 20.95 21.74 5.21
C GLU A 217 22.27 20.96 5.27
N LYS A 218 22.33 19.87 6.03
CA LYS A 218 23.51 18.99 6.15
C LYS A 218 23.93 18.38 4.82
N LEU A 219 22.97 17.94 4.00
CA LEU A 219 23.25 17.38 2.68
C LEU A 219 23.64 18.45 1.64
N GLY A 220 23.33 19.70 1.92
CA GLY A 220 23.38 20.83 1.00
C GLY A 220 22.02 21.07 0.35
N PRO A 221 21.37 22.20 0.67
CA PRO A 221 19.97 22.45 0.29
C PRO A 221 19.72 22.36 -1.21
N ASP A 222 20.71 22.71 -2.04
CA ASP A 222 20.62 22.64 -3.50
C ASP A 222 20.98 21.26 -4.08
N THR A 223 21.21 20.27 -3.25
CA THR A 223 21.59 18.91 -3.68
C THR A 223 20.49 17.87 -3.41
N VAL A 224 19.51 18.21 -2.59
CA VAL A 224 18.38 17.32 -2.27
C VAL A 224 17.32 17.44 -3.37
N MET A 225 16.92 16.32 -3.95
CA MET A 225 15.88 16.28 -4.99
C MET A 225 14.49 15.93 -4.47
N ALA A 226 14.38 15.02 -3.50
CA ALA A 226 13.09 14.55 -3.05
C ALA A 226 13.08 14.12 -1.59
N PHE A 227 11.92 14.36 -0.94
CA PHE A 227 11.51 13.70 0.30
C PHE A 227 10.38 12.71 -0.01
N VAL A 228 10.49 11.46 0.45
CA VAL A 228 9.53 10.39 0.19
C VAL A 228 8.88 9.95 1.50
N ALA A 229 7.55 9.92 1.54
CA ALA A 229 6.81 9.52 2.74
C ALA A 229 5.43 8.92 2.43
N GLU A 230 5.03 7.92 3.22
CA GLU A 230 3.65 7.40 3.24
C GLU A 230 2.78 8.34 4.09
N PRO A 231 1.62 8.83 3.61
CA PRO A 231 0.67 9.61 4.45
C PRO A 231 0.18 8.83 5.67
N VAL A 232 -0.08 7.53 5.50
CA VAL A 232 -0.30 6.58 6.60
C VAL A 232 0.66 5.42 6.39
N VAL A 233 1.55 5.18 7.37
CA VAL A 233 2.57 4.13 7.25
C VAL A 233 1.92 2.75 7.26
N GLY A 234 2.21 1.95 6.24
CA GLY A 234 1.58 0.66 6.03
C GLY A 234 2.19 -0.49 6.80
N ALA A 235 2.76 -1.44 6.06
CA ALA A 235 3.13 -2.77 6.54
C ALA A 235 4.22 -2.79 7.63
N THR A 236 5.09 -1.79 7.68
CA THR A 236 6.25 -1.80 8.59
C THR A 236 5.93 -1.37 10.01
N SER A 237 4.90 -0.54 10.18
CA SER A 237 4.53 0.00 11.50
C SER A 237 3.05 -0.14 11.84
N GLY A 238 2.23 -0.72 10.94
CA GLY A 238 0.80 -1.01 11.20
C GLY A 238 -0.07 0.23 11.29
N ALA A 239 -0.40 0.83 10.15
CA ALA A 239 -1.32 1.95 9.96
C ALA A 239 -1.02 3.20 10.83
N VAL A 240 0.26 3.52 11.03
CA VAL A 240 0.67 4.72 11.78
C VAL A 240 0.26 5.98 11.03
N THR A 241 -0.57 6.80 11.65
CA THR A 241 -0.98 8.11 11.16
C THR A 241 -0.07 9.20 11.72
N ALA A 242 0.22 10.21 10.90
CA ALA A 242 0.94 11.39 11.38
C ALA A 242 0.11 12.21 12.37
N VAL A 243 0.78 12.94 13.26
CA VAL A 243 0.11 13.94 14.11
C VAL A 243 -0.44 15.09 13.26
N PRO A 244 -1.51 15.76 13.71
CA PRO A 244 -2.10 16.88 12.97
C PRO A 244 -1.07 17.95 12.60
N GLY A 245 -1.10 18.39 11.35
CA GLY A 245 -0.22 19.44 10.83
C GLY A 245 1.21 19.01 10.48
N TYR A 246 1.61 17.75 10.72
CA TYR A 246 2.96 17.27 10.36
C TYR A 246 3.24 17.42 8.86
N PHE A 247 2.37 16.89 8.00
CA PHE A 247 2.58 16.96 6.55
C PHE A 247 2.51 18.39 5.99
N LYS A 248 1.73 19.28 6.62
CA LYS A 248 1.74 20.71 6.27
C LYS A 248 3.12 21.32 6.50
N ARG A 249 3.73 21.05 7.66
CA ARG A 249 5.10 21.50 7.96
C ARG A 249 6.14 20.87 7.02
N VAL A 250 5.99 19.58 6.71
CA VAL A 250 6.84 18.90 5.72
C VAL A 250 6.76 19.58 4.36
N ARG A 251 5.54 19.92 3.89
CA ARG A 251 5.36 20.63 2.62
C ARG A 251 6.06 22.00 2.64
N GLU A 252 5.87 22.75 3.73
CA GLU A 252 6.52 24.06 3.91
C GLU A 252 8.05 23.96 3.89
N VAL A 253 8.64 22.95 4.52
CA VAL A 253 10.10 22.69 4.47
C VAL A 253 10.54 22.36 3.03
N CYS A 254 9.84 21.45 2.37
CA CYS A 254 10.14 21.08 0.98
C CYS A 254 10.07 22.30 0.05
N ASP A 255 9.05 23.15 0.21
CA ASP A 255 8.87 24.37 -0.61
C ASP A 255 10.02 25.37 -0.41
N ARG A 256 10.42 25.64 0.85
CA ARG A 256 11.53 26.54 1.14
C ARG A 256 12.85 26.11 0.50
N HIS A 257 13.10 24.81 0.42
CA HIS A 257 14.34 24.25 -0.13
C HIS A 257 14.20 23.79 -1.59
N GLY A 258 13.04 23.98 -2.22
CA GLY A 258 12.78 23.55 -3.60
C GLY A 258 12.91 22.03 -3.78
N VAL A 259 12.61 21.23 -2.74
CA VAL A 259 12.65 19.76 -2.73
C VAL A 259 11.29 19.22 -3.14
N LEU A 260 11.26 18.20 -4.00
CA LEU A 260 10.01 17.55 -4.38
C LEU A 260 9.49 16.65 -3.23
N LEU A 261 8.19 16.76 -2.95
CA LEU A 261 7.49 15.84 -2.05
C LEU A 261 6.85 14.70 -2.86
N ILE A 262 7.30 13.47 -2.62
CA ILE A 262 6.71 12.26 -3.18
C ILE A 262 5.87 11.59 -2.09
N ALA A 263 4.55 11.60 -2.26
CA ALA A 263 3.64 10.88 -1.38
C ALA A 263 3.47 9.44 -1.86
N ASP A 264 3.87 8.47 -1.04
CA ASP A 264 3.63 7.06 -1.33
C ASP A 264 2.26 6.64 -0.79
N GLU A 265 1.29 6.55 -1.67
CA GLU A 265 -0.07 6.12 -1.38
C GLU A 265 -0.39 4.70 -1.85
N VAL A 266 0.63 3.92 -2.14
CA VAL A 266 0.47 2.53 -2.61
C VAL A 266 -0.39 1.71 -1.66
N MET A 267 -0.33 1.95 -0.35
CA MET A 267 -1.14 1.22 0.63
C MET A 267 -2.34 2.01 1.16
N CYS A 268 -2.17 3.28 1.42
CA CYS A 268 -3.16 4.12 2.09
C CYS A 268 -4.09 4.90 1.15
N GLY A 269 -3.76 4.97 -0.14
CA GLY A 269 -4.59 5.63 -1.16
C GLY A 269 -5.72 4.76 -1.71
N MET A 270 -6.29 5.22 -2.81
CA MET A 270 -7.36 4.55 -3.57
C MET A 270 -8.56 4.15 -2.70
N GLY A 271 -8.96 5.05 -1.80
CA GLY A 271 -10.14 4.89 -0.95
C GLY A 271 -9.88 4.24 0.41
N ARG A 272 -8.73 3.60 0.64
CA ARG A 272 -8.43 2.79 1.83
C ARG A 272 -8.62 3.54 3.16
N THR A 273 -8.30 4.82 3.19
CA THR A 273 -8.41 5.69 4.38
C THR A 273 -9.68 6.54 4.41
N GLY A 274 -10.59 6.38 3.42
CA GLY A 274 -11.88 7.08 3.37
C GLY A 274 -11.92 8.31 2.46
N THR A 275 -10.80 8.68 1.84
CA THR A 275 -10.68 9.60 0.70
C THR A 275 -9.98 8.88 -0.45
N LEU A 276 -10.14 9.35 -1.70
CA LEU A 276 -9.49 8.67 -2.83
C LEU A 276 -7.97 8.75 -2.70
N TYR A 277 -7.44 9.94 -2.41
CA TYR A 277 -6.03 10.14 -2.06
C TYR A 277 -5.91 10.45 -0.56
N ALA A 278 -5.01 9.77 0.14
CA ALA A 278 -4.86 9.94 1.58
C ALA A 278 -4.33 11.33 1.96
N VAL A 279 -3.57 11.98 1.10
CA VAL A 279 -3.04 13.36 1.30
C VAL A 279 -4.14 14.41 1.37
N GLU A 280 -5.35 14.15 0.87
CA GLU A 280 -6.50 15.05 1.02
C GLU A 280 -6.79 15.33 2.50
N GLN A 281 -6.63 14.32 3.37
CA GLN A 281 -6.85 14.46 4.81
C GLN A 281 -5.72 15.22 5.52
N GLU A 282 -4.57 15.36 4.87
CA GLU A 282 -3.43 16.15 5.35
C GLU A 282 -3.48 17.61 4.89
N GLY A 283 -4.36 17.93 3.94
CA GLY A 283 -4.53 19.27 3.37
C GLY A 283 -3.31 19.77 2.61
N ILE A 284 -2.58 18.87 1.96
CA ILE A 284 -1.38 19.18 1.17
C ILE A 284 -1.49 18.68 -0.27
N VAL A 285 -0.70 19.27 -1.13
CA VAL A 285 -0.51 18.83 -2.52
C VAL A 285 0.94 18.39 -2.71
N PRO A 286 1.21 17.08 -2.86
CA PRO A 286 2.55 16.61 -3.20
C PRO A 286 2.88 16.87 -4.67
N ASP A 287 4.15 16.74 -5.01
CA ASP A 287 4.62 16.91 -6.39
C ASP A 287 4.40 15.65 -7.23
N LEU A 288 4.55 14.49 -6.60
CA LEU A 288 4.29 13.17 -7.17
C LEU A 288 3.53 12.34 -6.14
N ILE A 289 2.59 11.50 -6.62
CA ILE A 289 1.90 10.52 -5.79
C ILE A 289 2.08 9.14 -6.43
N THR A 290 2.57 8.16 -5.68
CA THR A 290 2.61 6.78 -6.16
C THR A 290 1.39 6.00 -5.67
N ILE A 291 0.70 5.32 -6.57
CA ILE A 291 -0.48 4.51 -6.30
C ILE A 291 -0.36 3.11 -6.91
N ALA A 292 -0.98 2.13 -6.30
CA ALA A 292 -1.09 0.76 -6.81
C ALA A 292 -2.20 0.01 -6.02
N LYS A 293 -2.08 -1.29 -5.84
CA LYS A 293 -2.95 -2.12 -4.97
C LYS A 293 -4.44 -1.86 -5.18
N GLY A 294 -5.07 -1.02 -4.35
CA GLY A 294 -6.47 -0.63 -4.48
C GLY A 294 -6.81 0.00 -5.83
N LEU A 295 -5.84 0.52 -6.58
CA LEU A 295 -6.04 1.00 -7.95
C LEU A 295 -6.65 -0.08 -8.84
N GLY A 296 -6.09 -1.28 -8.82
CA GLY A 296 -6.57 -2.44 -9.60
C GLY A 296 -7.39 -3.43 -8.77
N GLY A 297 -7.55 -3.21 -7.46
CA GLY A 297 -8.35 -4.06 -6.57
C GLY A 297 -7.93 -5.52 -6.49
N GLY A 298 -6.74 -5.88 -6.99
CA GLY A 298 -6.23 -7.25 -7.04
C GLY A 298 -6.61 -8.02 -8.32
N TYR A 299 -7.34 -7.41 -9.24
CA TYR A 299 -7.75 -8.07 -10.50
C TYR A 299 -6.62 -8.14 -11.52
N GLN A 300 -5.81 -7.08 -11.60
CA GLN A 300 -4.62 -7.02 -12.46
C GLN A 300 -3.47 -6.29 -11.74
N PRO A 301 -2.22 -6.69 -12.01
CA PRO A 301 -1.05 -5.92 -11.60
C PRO A 301 -1.05 -4.55 -12.28
N ILE A 302 -1.07 -3.48 -11.48
CA ILE A 302 -1.01 -2.10 -11.95
C ILE A 302 -0.49 -1.19 -10.84
N GLY A 303 0.20 -0.13 -11.23
CA GLY A 303 0.56 1.01 -10.41
C GLY A 303 0.57 2.27 -11.27
N ALA A 304 0.67 3.42 -10.64
CA ALA A 304 0.88 4.66 -11.37
C ALA A 304 1.65 5.69 -10.53
N VAL A 305 2.26 6.64 -11.23
CA VAL A 305 2.72 7.90 -10.67
C VAL A 305 1.76 8.98 -11.15
N MET A 306 1.13 9.68 -10.20
CA MET A 306 0.35 10.89 -10.46
C MET A 306 1.29 12.09 -10.43
N VAL A 307 1.25 12.93 -11.44
CA VAL A 307 2.31 13.92 -11.73
C VAL A 307 1.73 15.32 -11.79
N GLN A 308 2.39 16.28 -11.12
CA GLN A 308 2.07 17.69 -11.26
C GLN A 308 2.42 18.24 -12.65
N GLN A 309 1.57 19.15 -13.16
CA GLN A 309 1.72 19.78 -14.48
C GLN A 309 3.11 20.37 -14.68
N ARG A 310 3.66 21.09 -13.69
CA ARG A 310 4.98 21.71 -13.78
C ARG A 310 6.14 20.74 -14.07
N ILE A 311 6.01 19.48 -13.64
CA ILE A 311 7.02 18.43 -13.91
C ILE A 311 6.91 17.98 -15.37
N VAL A 312 5.68 17.84 -15.86
CA VAL A 312 5.40 17.50 -17.25
C VAL A 312 5.90 18.62 -18.18
N ASP A 313 5.58 19.88 -17.85
CA ASP A 313 6.02 21.06 -18.60
C ASP A 313 7.55 21.16 -18.71
N ALA A 314 8.25 20.90 -17.60
CA ALA A 314 9.72 20.91 -17.59
C ALA A 314 10.32 19.86 -18.53
N MET A 315 9.79 18.63 -18.51
CA MET A 315 10.24 17.57 -19.43
C MET A 315 9.86 17.88 -20.89
N GLN A 316 8.66 18.43 -21.12
CA GLN A 316 8.19 18.78 -22.46
C GLN A 316 9.01 19.92 -23.10
N GLN A 317 9.38 20.93 -22.30
CA GLN A 317 10.19 22.06 -22.75
C GLN A 317 11.68 21.71 -22.87
N GLY A 318 12.15 20.73 -22.09
CA GLY A 318 13.51 20.22 -22.11
C GLY A 318 13.72 19.16 -23.16
N SER A 319 13.97 17.91 -22.74
CA SER A 319 14.27 16.79 -23.67
C SER A 319 13.08 16.32 -24.51
N GLY A 320 11.84 16.64 -24.11
CA GLY A 320 10.61 16.14 -24.74
C GLY A 320 10.36 14.65 -24.52
N PHE A 321 11.09 14.01 -23.60
CA PHE A 321 11.06 12.55 -23.43
C PHE A 321 11.32 12.16 -21.97
N PHE A 322 10.53 11.26 -21.41
CA PHE A 322 10.82 10.64 -20.11
C PHE A 322 11.66 9.36 -20.31
N GLN A 323 12.93 9.39 -19.90
CA GLN A 323 13.90 8.29 -20.10
C GLN A 323 13.66 7.13 -19.14
N HIS A 324 12.43 6.64 -19.10
CA HIS A 324 12.03 5.50 -18.29
C HIS A 324 10.87 4.76 -18.97
N GLY A 325 10.88 3.45 -18.96
CA GLY A 325 9.80 2.67 -19.54
C GLY A 325 9.88 1.20 -19.18
N HIS A 326 8.74 0.55 -19.23
CA HIS A 326 8.55 -0.89 -19.10
C HIS A 326 7.69 -1.38 -20.26
N THR A 327 7.88 -2.63 -20.71
CA THR A 327 7.13 -3.21 -21.81
C THR A 327 5.62 -3.17 -21.61
N TYR A 328 5.15 -3.35 -20.38
CA TYR A 328 3.73 -3.43 -20.05
C TYR A 328 3.13 -2.12 -19.50
N LEU A 329 3.73 -0.97 -19.80
CA LEU A 329 3.15 0.33 -19.44
C LEU A 329 1.72 0.46 -20.00
N GLY A 330 0.79 0.90 -19.17
CA GLY A 330 -0.58 1.15 -19.60
C GLY A 330 -1.29 -0.07 -20.21
N HIS A 331 -0.99 -1.28 -19.71
CA HIS A 331 -1.57 -2.52 -20.22
C HIS A 331 -3.10 -2.45 -20.27
N ALA A 332 -3.69 -2.62 -21.44
CA ALA A 332 -5.10 -2.34 -21.67
C ALA A 332 -6.05 -3.08 -20.72
N ILE A 333 -5.82 -4.37 -20.48
CA ILE A 333 -6.65 -5.16 -19.54
C ILE A 333 -6.49 -4.66 -18.10
N ALA A 334 -5.28 -4.25 -17.71
CA ALA A 334 -5.04 -3.72 -16.38
C ALA A 334 -5.71 -2.35 -16.18
N CYS A 335 -5.70 -1.51 -17.21
CA CYS A 335 -6.41 -0.23 -17.21
C CYS A 335 -7.93 -0.44 -17.17
N ALA A 336 -8.47 -1.39 -17.94
CA ALA A 336 -9.90 -1.72 -17.94
C ALA A 336 -10.37 -2.23 -16.57
N ALA A 337 -9.61 -3.15 -15.95
CA ALA A 337 -9.90 -3.61 -14.61
C ALA A 337 -9.90 -2.45 -13.59
N SER A 338 -8.89 -1.59 -13.67
CA SER A 338 -8.74 -0.46 -12.75
C SER A 338 -9.84 0.59 -12.94
N LEU A 339 -10.19 0.91 -14.19
CA LEU A 339 -11.28 1.83 -14.49
C LEU A 339 -12.60 1.32 -13.89
N ALA A 340 -12.90 0.04 -14.09
CA ALA A 340 -14.09 -0.59 -13.50
C ALA A 340 -14.07 -0.57 -11.97
N VAL A 341 -12.90 -0.81 -11.35
CA VAL A 341 -12.74 -0.69 -9.88
C VAL A 341 -13.05 0.73 -9.41
N GLN A 342 -12.51 1.77 -10.06
CA GLN A 342 -12.76 3.16 -9.68
C GLN A 342 -14.22 3.55 -9.92
N ASP A 343 -14.84 3.05 -10.99
CA ASP A 343 -16.25 3.29 -11.27
C ASP A 343 -17.18 2.68 -10.21
N VAL A 344 -16.89 1.46 -9.75
CA VAL A 344 -17.63 0.83 -8.65
C VAL A 344 -17.45 1.61 -7.35
N ILE A 345 -16.21 1.99 -7.00
CA ILE A 345 -15.95 2.79 -5.79
C ILE A 345 -16.80 4.06 -5.77
N ARG A 346 -16.91 4.74 -6.92
CA ARG A 346 -17.66 6.00 -7.06
C ARG A 346 -19.17 5.74 -7.08
N ARG A 347 -19.65 4.83 -7.93
CA ARG A 347 -21.08 4.51 -8.11
C ARG A 347 -21.73 4.08 -6.80
N ASP A 348 -21.05 3.21 -6.06
CA ASP A 348 -21.57 2.60 -4.82
C ASP A 348 -21.20 3.40 -3.58
N ASN A 349 -20.67 4.61 -3.76
CA ASN A 349 -20.26 5.54 -2.68
C ASN A 349 -19.36 4.88 -1.62
N LEU A 350 -18.42 4.04 -2.06
CA LEU A 350 -17.61 3.22 -1.16
C LEU A 350 -16.65 4.04 -0.28
N LEU A 351 -16.29 5.26 -0.65
CA LEU A 351 -15.47 6.13 0.22
C LEU A 351 -16.21 6.50 1.51
N GLN A 352 -17.51 6.81 1.44
CA GLN A 352 -18.33 7.04 2.61
C GLN A 352 -18.45 5.75 3.44
N ARG A 353 -18.71 4.62 2.78
CA ARG A 353 -18.78 3.32 3.45
C ARG A 353 -17.47 2.98 4.18
N VAL A 354 -16.31 3.27 3.60
CA VAL A 354 -14.99 3.07 4.26
C VAL A 354 -14.88 3.91 5.54
N ARG A 355 -15.38 5.15 5.54
CA ARG A 355 -15.40 5.99 6.75
C ARG A 355 -16.32 5.40 7.83
N GLU A 356 -17.53 5.01 7.45
CA GLU A 356 -18.54 4.45 8.37
C GLU A 356 -18.09 3.09 8.93
N GLN A 357 -17.74 2.15 8.06
CA GLN A 357 -17.27 0.83 8.47
C GLN A 357 -15.92 0.90 9.22
N GLY A 358 -15.08 1.86 8.86
CA GLY A 358 -13.84 2.12 9.58
C GLY A 358 -14.06 2.60 11.01
N ALA A 359 -15.02 3.50 11.22
CA ALA A 359 -15.44 3.92 12.56
C ALA A 359 -16.05 2.75 13.35
N GLY A 360 -16.90 1.94 12.73
CA GLY A 360 -17.47 0.74 13.31
C GLY A 360 -16.43 -0.31 13.69
N LEU A 361 -15.43 -0.55 12.82
CA LEU A 361 -14.32 -1.45 13.11
C LEU A 361 -13.47 -0.94 14.29
N ARG A 362 -13.13 0.35 14.30
CA ARG A 362 -12.42 0.97 15.43
C ARG A 362 -13.15 0.75 16.75
N GLN A 363 -14.44 1.05 16.78
CA GLN A 363 -15.27 0.88 18.00
C GLN A 363 -15.24 -0.58 18.49
N ARG A 364 -15.40 -1.56 17.61
CA ARG A 364 -15.33 -2.98 17.94
C ARG A 364 -13.97 -3.38 18.52
N LEU A 365 -12.89 -2.92 17.90
CA LEU A 365 -11.54 -3.17 18.37
C LEU A 365 -11.27 -2.52 19.74
N GLU A 366 -11.70 -1.28 19.95
CA GLU A 366 -11.55 -0.59 21.22
C GLU A 366 -12.36 -1.25 22.33
N GLN A 367 -13.59 -1.70 22.05
CA GLN A 367 -14.42 -2.45 23.01
C GLN A 367 -13.80 -3.79 23.39
N ALA A 368 -13.28 -4.55 22.42
CA ALA A 368 -12.75 -5.88 22.64
C ALA A 368 -11.31 -5.89 23.17
N LEU A 369 -10.46 -4.98 22.68
CA LEU A 369 -9.02 -4.98 22.91
C LEU A 369 -8.49 -3.72 23.62
N GLY A 370 -9.28 -2.67 23.75
CA GLY A 370 -8.85 -1.39 24.33
C GLY A 370 -8.34 -1.48 25.78
N GLN A 371 -8.78 -2.47 26.54
CA GLN A 371 -8.32 -2.75 27.90
C GLN A 371 -7.46 -4.02 28.01
N HIS A 372 -7.16 -4.65 26.87
CA HIS A 372 -6.36 -5.86 26.86
C HIS A 372 -4.92 -5.58 27.34
N PRO A 373 -4.35 -6.36 28.30
CA PRO A 373 -3.06 -6.07 28.95
C PRO A 373 -1.87 -6.04 27.97
N HIS A 374 -1.99 -6.69 26.83
CA HIS A 374 -0.94 -6.79 25.82
C HIS A 374 -1.25 -6.01 24.52
N VAL A 375 -2.25 -5.13 24.52
CA VAL A 375 -2.52 -4.21 23.41
C VAL A 375 -2.10 -2.80 23.82
N GLY A 376 -1.11 -2.26 23.16
CA GLY A 376 -0.53 -0.96 23.46
C GLY A 376 -1.24 0.18 22.75
N ASP A 377 -1.60 -0.03 21.47
CA ASP A 377 -2.20 1.01 20.64
C ASP A 377 -3.13 0.40 19.57
N ILE A 378 -4.24 1.08 19.30
CA ILE A 378 -5.18 0.80 18.20
C ILE A 378 -5.29 2.08 17.38
N ARG A 379 -4.81 2.05 16.14
CA ARG A 379 -4.64 3.23 15.28
C ARG A 379 -5.06 2.98 13.84
N GLY A 380 -5.15 4.05 13.06
CA GLY A 380 -5.43 3.97 11.63
C GLY A 380 -6.51 4.95 11.18
N ARG A 381 -6.91 4.85 9.91
CA ARG A 381 -7.99 5.65 9.29
C ARG A 381 -8.82 4.79 8.34
N GLY A 382 -10.12 5.00 8.33
CA GLY A 382 -11.03 4.21 7.49
C GLY A 382 -10.87 2.71 7.74
N LEU A 383 -10.85 1.90 6.70
CA LEU A 383 -10.62 0.46 6.78
C LEU A 383 -9.12 0.10 6.69
N PHE A 384 -8.27 0.90 7.33
CA PHE A 384 -6.83 0.68 7.45
C PHE A 384 -6.43 0.85 8.91
N MET A 385 -6.43 -0.26 9.66
CA MET A 385 -6.28 -0.28 11.10
C MET A 385 -5.08 -1.12 11.54
N GLY A 386 -4.36 -0.65 12.55
CA GLY A 386 -3.23 -1.33 13.17
C GLY A 386 -3.46 -1.55 14.65
N ILE A 387 -3.09 -2.71 15.14
CA ILE A 387 -3.12 -3.08 16.56
C ILE A 387 -1.68 -3.41 16.97
N GLU A 388 -1.10 -2.61 17.85
CA GLU A 388 0.24 -2.84 18.35
C GLU A 388 0.23 -3.68 19.62
N LEU A 389 1.09 -4.69 19.65
CA LEU A 389 1.19 -5.62 20.76
C LEU A 389 2.41 -5.30 21.62
N VAL A 390 2.21 -5.32 22.93
CA VAL A 390 3.24 -5.03 23.92
C VAL A 390 3.22 -6.08 25.04
N GLN A 391 4.37 -6.33 25.64
CA GLN A 391 4.47 -7.16 26.83
C GLN A 391 3.90 -6.44 28.05
N ASP A 392 4.16 -5.14 28.15
CA ASP A 392 3.68 -4.26 29.22
C ASP A 392 3.19 -2.93 28.64
N ARG A 393 1.96 -2.54 28.98
CA ARG A 393 1.32 -1.33 28.44
C ARG A 393 1.89 -0.05 29.05
N ALA A 394 2.26 -0.07 30.33
CA ALA A 394 2.72 1.14 31.03
C ALA A 394 4.09 1.59 30.54
N THR A 395 4.98 0.63 30.33
CA THR A 395 6.32 0.88 29.83
C THR A 395 6.44 0.80 28.31
N LYS A 396 5.39 0.33 27.61
CA LYS A 396 5.36 0.02 26.19
C LYS A 396 6.41 -1.03 25.80
N GLN A 397 6.86 -1.87 26.72
CA GLN A 397 7.86 -2.91 26.48
C GLN A 397 7.35 -3.90 25.43
N THR A 398 8.21 -4.25 24.47
CA THR A 398 7.91 -5.24 23.43
C THR A 398 8.11 -6.66 23.94
N PHE A 399 7.46 -7.62 23.29
CA PHE A 399 7.82 -9.03 23.46
C PHE A 399 9.21 -9.29 22.89
N ASP A 400 9.88 -10.34 23.42
CA ASP A 400 11.14 -10.83 22.83
C ASP A 400 10.88 -11.25 21.36
N PRO A 401 11.61 -10.71 20.38
CA PRO A 401 11.47 -11.09 18.98
C PRO A 401 11.61 -12.59 18.70
N ALA A 402 12.36 -13.33 19.54
CA ALA A 402 12.53 -14.78 19.42
C ALA A 402 11.21 -15.55 19.58
N LEU A 403 10.23 -14.99 20.29
CA LEU A 403 8.89 -15.57 20.45
C LEU A 403 8.07 -15.54 19.14
N ALA A 404 8.45 -14.68 18.19
CA ALA A 404 7.80 -14.50 16.90
C ALA A 404 6.26 -14.40 17.01
N LEU A 405 5.77 -13.55 17.92
CA LEU A 405 4.35 -13.43 18.27
C LEU A 405 3.48 -13.16 17.06
N HIS A 406 3.90 -12.26 16.16
CA HIS A 406 3.21 -11.99 14.89
C HIS A 406 2.98 -13.26 14.03
N ALA A 407 3.99 -14.15 13.97
CA ALA A 407 3.87 -15.38 13.19
C ALA A 407 2.92 -16.38 13.85
N ARG A 408 2.85 -16.40 15.20
CA ARG A 408 1.88 -17.20 15.96
C ARG A 408 0.46 -16.68 15.72
N ILE A 409 0.24 -15.38 15.84
CA ILE A 409 -1.08 -14.76 15.55
C ILE A 409 -1.53 -15.09 14.13
N LYS A 410 -0.64 -14.99 13.13
CA LYS A 410 -0.97 -15.36 11.75
C LYS A 410 -1.47 -16.82 11.65
N ARG A 411 -0.78 -17.73 12.32
CA ARG A 411 -1.15 -19.15 12.31
C ARG A 411 -2.52 -19.39 12.96
N GLU A 412 -2.74 -18.78 14.13
CA GLU A 412 -3.98 -18.95 14.89
C GLU A 412 -5.18 -18.30 14.15
N ALA A 413 -4.99 -17.12 13.56
CA ALA A 413 -6.01 -16.48 12.72
C ALA A 413 -6.39 -17.36 11.52
N MET A 414 -5.41 -17.87 10.78
CA MET A 414 -5.64 -18.82 9.68
C MET A 414 -6.33 -20.10 10.14
N ALA A 415 -6.01 -20.59 11.34
CA ALA A 415 -6.69 -21.75 11.92
C ALA A 415 -8.16 -21.45 12.24
N GLN A 416 -8.52 -20.22 12.54
CA GLN A 416 -9.90 -19.77 12.76
C GLN A 416 -10.60 -19.27 11.48
N GLY A 417 -9.99 -19.46 10.29
CA GLY A 417 -10.56 -19.01 9.03
C GLY A 417 -10.55 -17.49 8.85
N LEU A 418 -9.53 -16.81 9.38
CA LEU A 418 -9.35 -15.36 9.24
C LEU A 418 -7.97 -15.05 8.64
N MET A 419 -7.95 -14.22 7.61
CA MET A 419 -6.72 -13.67 7.04
C MET A 419 -6.47 -12.26 7.60
N VAL A 420 -5.38 -12.08 8.32
CA VAL A 420 -4.88 -10.79 8.80
C VAL A 420 -3.40 -10.63 8.43
N TYR A 421 -2.86 -9.44 8.59
CA TYR A 421 -1.50 -9.13 8.18
C TYR A 421 -0.62 -8.77 9.40
N PRO A 422 -0.22 -9.76 10.23
CA PRO A 422 0.65 -9.52 11.36
C PRO A 422 2.10 -9.38 10.90
N MET A 423 2.83 -8.46 11.53
CA MET A 423 4.24 -8.19 11.25
C MET A 423 5.02 -8.03 12.55
N GLY A 424 6.26 -8.49 12.55
CA GLY A 424 7.26 -8.17 13.58
C GLY A 424 8.17 -7.02 13.14
N GLY A 425 8.94 -6.48 14.07
CA GLY A 425 9.89 -5.42 13.78
C GLY A 425 9.26 -4.04 13.64
N THR A 426 8.16 -3.80 14.33
CA THR A 426 7.33 -2.58 14.26
C THR A 426 8.12 -1.30 14.55
N ILE A 427 9.14 -1.34 15.43
CA ILE A 427 9.84 -0.15 15.92
C ILE A 427 11.10 0.14 15.10
N ASP A 428 11.94 -0.88 14.89
CA ASP A 428 13.28 -0.75 14.33
C ASP A 428 13.62 -1.82 13.27
N GLY A 429 12.62 -2.57 12.83
CA GLY A 429 12.79 -3.72 11.95
C GLY A 429 13.08 -5.04 12.67
N ARG A 430 13.21 -5.04 14.00
CA ARG A 430 13.47 -6.22 14.85
C ARG A 430 12.48 -6.33 15.99
N GLN A 431 12.28 -5.26 16.75
CA GLN A 431 11.44 -5.22 17.94
C GLN A 431 10.00 -4.79 17.62
N GLY A 432 9.07 -5.30 18.43
CA GLY A 432 7.66 -5.00 18.36
C GLY A 432 6.90 -5.87 17.36
N ASP A 433 5.64 -6.08 17.66
CA ASP A 433 4.70 -6.85 16.85
C ASP A 433 3.42 -6.03 16.67
N HIS A 434 2.83 -6.10 15.48
CA HIS A 434 1.52 -5.51 15.21
C HIS A 434 0.69 -6.42 14.29
N VAL A 435 -0.61 -6.18 14.29
CA VAL A 435 -1.54 -6.73 13.32
C VAL A 435 -2.11 -5.60 12.49
N LEU A 436 -1.99 -5.69 11.17
CA LEU A 436 -2.62 -4.76 10.24
C LEU A 436 -3.89 -5.38 9.68
N LEU A 437 -4.97 -4.60 9.70
CA LEU A 437 -6.28 -4.91 9.11
C LEU A 437 -6.54 -3.97 7.94
N ALA A 438 -6.99 -4.55 6.83
CA ALA A 438 -7.35 -3.81 5.63
C ALA A 438 -8.45 -4.58 4.85
N PRO A 439 -9.61 -4.88 5.47
CA PRO A 439 -10.65 -5.65 4.82
C PRO A 439 -11.17 -4.94 3.57
N PRO A 440 -11.83 -5.67 2.64
CA PRO A 440 -12.50 -5.06 1.50
C PRO A 440 -13.53 -4.01 1.91
N PHE A 441 -13.74 -2.97 1.07
CA PHE A 441 -14.68 -1.88 1.36
C PHE A 441 -16.13 -2.33 1.44
N ILE A 442 -16.42 -3.47 0.83
CA ILE A 442 -17.76 -4.08 0.79
C ILE A 442 -18.11 -4.89 2.04
N ILE A 443 -17.19 -5.02 3.01
CA ILE A 443 -17.40 -5.79 4.22
C ILE A 443 -18.67 -5.33 4.95
N SER A 444 -19.46 -6.27 5.45
CA SER A 444 -20.69 -6.01 6.22
C SER A 444 -20.41 -5.88 7.73
N ASP A 445 -21.40 -5.42 8.49
CA ASP A 445 -21.32 -5.35 9.95
C ASP A 445 -21.14 -6.72 10.56
N ASP A 446 -21.90 -7.74 10.12
CA ASP A 446 -21.79 -9.11 10.59
C ASP A 446 -20.40 -9.71 10.32
N GLU A 447 -19.80 -9.36 9.18
CA GLU A 447 -18.44 -9.78 8.83
C GLU A 447 -17.39 -9.04 9.66
N LEU A 448 -17.61 -7.77 10.03
CA LEU A 448 -16.77 -7.05 10.98
C LEU A 448 -16.84 -7.65 12.39
N ASP A 449 -18.03 -8.08 12.84
CA ASP A 449 -18.18 -8.79 14.11
C ASP A 449 -17.40 -10.11 14.09
N GLN A 450 -17.54 -10.94 13.06
CA GLN A 450 -16.78 -12.17 12.88
C GLN A 450 -15.27 -11.94 12.79
N LEU A 451 -14.83 -10.88 12.08
CA LEU A 451 -13.42 -10.50 11.98
C LEU A 451 -12.85 -10.20 13.38
N THR A 452 -13.58 -9.39 14.15
CA THR A 452 -13.16 -8.97 15.49
C THR A 452 -13.09 -10.14 16.45
N GLU A 453 -14.13 -10.98 16.49
CA GLU A 453 -14.18 -12.17 17.35
C GLU A 453 -13.01 -13.13 17.07
N ARG A 454 -12.81 -13.49 15.80
CA ARG A 454 -11.74 -14.40 15.38
C ARG A 454 -10.35 -13.81 15.63
N LEU A 455 -10.19 -12.48 15.46
CA LEU A 455 -8.93 -11.80 15.73
C LEU A 455 -8.58 -11.83 17.21
N VAL A 456 -9.54 -11.52 18.09
CA VAL A 456 -9.37 -11.59 19.55
C VAL A 456 -8.97 -13.01 19.96
N GLY A 457 -9.72 -14.04 19.51
CA GLY A 457 -9.41 -15.43 19.78
C GLY A 457 -8.01 -15.84 19.30
N ALA A 458 -7.58 -15.36 18.14
CA ALA A 458 -6.23 -15.63 17.61
C ALA A 458 -5.12 -14.96 18.43
N ILE A 459 -5.33 -13.70 18.86
CA ILE A 459 -4.40 -12.97 19.72
C ILE A 459 -4.26 -13.68 21.07
N ASP A 460 -5.38 -14.00 21.74
CA ASP A 460 -5.39 -14.66 23.05
C ASP A 460 -4.73 -16.03 23.00
N THR A 461 -5.05 -16.83 21.98
CA THR A 461 -4.45 -18.16 21.79
C THR A 461 -2.94 -18.06 21.60
N ALA A 462 -2.47 -17.11 20.78
CA ALA A 462 -1.05 -16.89 20.54
C ALA A 462 -0.33 -16.41 21.81
N LEU A 463 -0.91 -15.50 22.59
CA LEU A 463 -0.36 -15.00 23.84
C LEU A 463 -0.30 -16.08 24.93
N ASN A 464 -1.33 -16.92 25.04
CA ASN A 464 -1.35 -18.04 25.97
C ASN A 464 -0.28 -19.09 25.64
N ALA A 465 0.01 -19.29 24.32
CA ALA A 465 1.11 -20.16 23.92
C ALA A 465 2.47 -19.57 24.30
N VAL A 466 2.66 -18.26 24.13
CA VAL A 466 3.90 -17.56 24.55
C VAL A 466 4.14 -17.69 26.06
N ARG A 467 3.10 -17.54 26.89
CA ARG A 467 3.23 -17.67 28.35
C ARG A 467 3.63 -19.08 28.82
N ARG A 468 3.42 -20.11 28.01
CA ARG A 468 3.81 -21.49 28.32
C ARG A 468 5.26 -21.80 27.93
N ASP A 469 5.80 -20.99 26.99
CA ASP A 469 7.17 -21.17 26.48
C ASP A 469 8.20 -20.34 27.28
N VAL A 470 7.74 -19.48 28.20
CA VAL A 470 8.52 -18.67 29.17
C VAL A 470 8.34 -19.24 30.56
#